data_a61e466236d3505a560227ba36f2b4fa
#
_entry.id   a61e466236d3505a560227ba36f2b4fa
#
_cell.length_a   1.000
_cell.length_b   1.000
_cell.length_c   1.000
_cell.angle_alpha   90.00
_cell.angle_beta   90.00
_cell.angle_gamma   90.00
#
_symmetry.space_group_name_H-M   'P 1'
#
loop_
_entity.id
_entity.type
_entity.pdbx_description
1 polymer ?
#
loop_
_entity_poly.entity_id
_entity_poly.type
_entity_poly.pdbx_seq_one_letter_code
_entity_poly.pdbx_strand_id
1 'polypeptide(L)'
;MGGASFSRAAKRLVSPPCVLVSKGVPRQAVLVFADEIHVDLARRSFPKAARPLLDVAAVGSEILAAVDIHLFTSARKQTAPGFHIHRQTGRDFAARLENAIERISELGYDEVVAIGRDCPGLRAIDIERAFAELATKKLVLGPDHRGGCYLIAFRSAERELLRGVRWKQNTDCAQLRDRCGDGQVFLLPVKHDLDSWADVRIFARGDDPLARLALFLLAAIYAAPTRLVHFVSMACQRMRVRQQMPPPAFAA
;
A
#
# COMPACT_ATOMS: atom_id res chain seq x y z
N MET A 1 74.69 -37.04 -3.09
CA MET A 1 73.44 -36.85 -3.89
C MET A 1 72.30 -36.81 -2.91
N GLY A 2 71.86 -35.60 -2.59
CA GLY A 2 70.84 -35.35 -1.58
C GLY A 2 69.51 -34.98 -2.23
N GLY A 3 68.48 -35.76 -2.01
CA GLY A 3 67.12 -35.48 -2.45
C GLY A 3 66.36 -34.74 -1.37
N ALA A 4 65.99 -33.49 -1.61
CA ALA A 4 65.17 -32.70 -0.72
C ALA A 4 63.69 -32.98 -0.96
N SER A 5 63.01 -33.49 0.07
CA SER A 5 61.57 -33.69 0.11
C SER A 5 60.85 -32.39 0.49
N PHE A 6 60.07 -31.84 -0.45
CA PHE A 6 59.19 -30.71 -0.18
C PHE A 6 57.85 -31.18 0.40
N SER A 7 57.67 -30.99 1.70
CA SER A 7 56.39 -31.14 2.39
C SER A 7 55.46 -30.00 2.05
N ARG A 8 54.35 -30.30 1.36
CA ARG A 8 53.27 -29.36 1.03
C ARG A 8 52.32 -29.25 2.22
N ALA A 9 52.47 -28.23 3.01
CA ALA A 9 51.53 -27.92 4.09
C ALA A 9 50.19 -27.47 3.51
N ALA A 10 49.16 -28.30 3.73
CA ALA A 10 47.77 -27.96 3.38
C ALA A 10 47.27 -26.86 4.31
N LYS A 11 47.04 -25.65 3.77
CA LYS A 11 46.32 -24.59 4.47
C LYS A 11 44.87 -25.01 4.65
N ARG A 12 44.47 -25.32 5.89
CA ARG A 12 43.06 -25.42 6.29
C ARG A 12 42.42 -24.05 6.11
N LEU A 13 41.47 -23.95 5.16
CA LEU A 13 40.52 -22.85 5.08
C LEU A 13 39.60 -22.94 6.32
N VAL A 14 39.87 -22.07 7.29
CA VAL A 14 38.93 -21.84 8.40
C VAL A 14 37.79 -21.02 7.81
N SER A 15 36.63 -21.63 7.67
CA SER A 15 35.39 -20.89 7.37
C SER A 15 35.14 -19.87 8.46
N PRO A 16 34.78 -18.62 8.11
CA PRO A 16 34.46 -17.61 9.12
C PRO A 16 33.25 -18.10 9.95
N PRO A 17 33.23 -17.78 11.25
CA PRO A 17 32.10 -18.17 12.11
C PRO A 17 30.82 -17.58 11.54
N CYS A 18 29.81 -18.42 11.44
CA CYS A 18 28.45 -18.00 11.12
C CYS A 18 28.01 -17.05 12.26
N VAL A 19 28.06 -15.75 11.99
CA VAL A 19 27.53 -14.75 12.91
C VAL A 19 26.01 -14.98 12.89
N LEU A 20 25.50 -15.59 13.96
CA LEU A 20 24.07 -15.56 14.27
C LEU A 20 23.71 -14.09 14.53
N VAL A 21 23.32 -13.37 13.48
CA VAL A 21 22.66 -12.09 13.61
C VAL A 21 21.37 -12.38 14.36
N SER A 22 21.31 -11.98 15.62
CA SER A 22 20.05 -11.93 16.35
C SER A 22 19.10 -11.11 15.49
N LYS A 23 18.08 -11.75 14.93
CA LYS A 23 17.05 -11.06 14.17
C LYS A 23 16.32 -10.15 15.15
N GLY A 24 16.71 -8.89 15.20
CA GLY A 24 15.91 -7.84 15.84
C GLY A 24 14.50 -7.82 15.23
N VAL A 25 13.59 -7.11 15.86
CA VAL A 25 12.26 -6.86 15.31
C VAL A 25 12.44 -6.24 13.90
N PRO A 26 11.82 -6.79 12.85
CA PRO A 26 11.97 -6.27 11.49
C PRO A 26 11.50 -4.82 11.44
N ARG A 27 12.27 -3.96 10.75
CA ARG A 27 11.84 -2.58 10.47
C ARG A 27 10.77 -2.60 9.40
N GLN A 28 9.60 -2.10 9.74
CA GLN A 28 8.41 -2.11 8.90
C GLN A 28 8.11 -0.73 8.32
N ALA A 29 7.65 -0.68 7.08
CA ALA A 29 7.17 0.56 6.45
C ALA A 29 5.95 0.32 5.57
N VAL A 30 5.10 1.34 5.48
CA VAL A 30 4.03 1.42 4.49
C VAL A 30 4.46 2.36 3.36
N LEU A 31 4.48 1.84 2.14
CA LEU A 31 4.69 2.59 0.91
C LEU A 31 3.33 2.95 0.32
N VAL A 32 2.96 4.22 0.38
CA VAL A 32 1.78 4.75 -0.32
C VAL A 32 2.22 5.24 -1.69
N PHE A 33 1.75 4.59 -2.76
CA PHE A 33 2.09 4.98 -4.13
C PHE A 33 0.88 5.66 -4.79
N ALA A 34 0.95 7.01 -4.90
CA ALA A 34 -0.20 7.79 -5.34
C ALA A 34 0.23 9.07 -6.06
N ASP A 35 -0.51 9.46 -7.10
CA ASP A 35 -0.38 10.77 -7.73
C ASP A 35 -0.96 11.87 -6.81
N GLU A 36 -0.90 13.14 -7.24
CA GLU A 36 -1.63 14.20 -6.57
C GLU A 36 -3.14 13.91 -6.61
N ILE A 37 -3.84 14.19 -5.52
CA ILE A 37 -5.24 13.81 -5.40
C ILE A 37 -6.13 14.45 -6.49
N HIS A 38 -5.83 15.68 -6.90
CA HIS A 38 -6.58 16.34 -7.97
C HIS A 38 -6.33 15.70 -9.34
N VAL A 39 -5.14 15.13 -9.58
CA VAL A 39 -4.81 14.37 -10.79
C VAL A 39 -5.57 13.05 -10.80
N ASP A 40 -5.62 12.36 -9.67
CA ASP A 40 -6.36 11.11 -9.52
C ASP A 40 -7.87 11.32 -9.67
N LEU A 41 -8.43 12.36 -9.10
CA LEU A 41 -9.83 12.74 -9.27
C LEU A 41 -10.15 13.05 -10.74
N ALA A 42 -9.30 13.84 -11.41
CA ALA A 42 -9.49 14.20 -12.81
C ALA A 42 -9.41 12.99 -13.74
N ARG A 43 -8.45 12.08 -13.50
CA ARG A 43 -8.30 10.85 -14.29
C ARG A 43 -9.55 9.96 -14.24
N ARG A 44 -10.22 9.93 -13.10
CA ARG A 44 -11.44 9.14 -12.86
C ARG A 44 -12.73 9.91 -13.18
N SER A 45 -12.59 11.16 -13.60
CA SER A 45 -13.75 12.07 -13.78
C SER A 45 -14.58 12.23 -12.50
N PHE A 46 -13.92 12.21 -11.34
CA PHE A 46 -14.54 12.39 -10.04
C PHE A 46 -14.55 13.86 -9.64
N PRO A 47 -15.65 14.39 -9.05
CA PRO A 47 -15.70 15.73 -8.52
C PRO A 47 -14.81 15.88 -7.28
N LYS A 48 -14.44 17.11 -6.94
CA LYS A 48 -13.65 17.39 -5.73
C LYS A 48 -14.30 16.83 -4.45
N ALA A 49 -15.61 16.74 -4.41
CA ALA A 49 -16.38 16.16 -3.30
C ALA A 49 -16.10 14.66 -3.08
N ALA A 50 -15.60 13.94 -4.11
CA ALA A 50 -15.21 12.54 -3.99
C ALA A 50 -13.81 12.33 -3.35
N ARG A 51 -13.08 13.40 -3.04
CA ARG A 51 -11.76 13.34 -2.38
C ARG A 51 -11.72 12.38 -1.19
N PRO A 52 -12.70 12.31 -0.28
CA PRO A 52 -12.66 11.37 0.84
C PRO A 52 -12.61 9.90 0.45
N LEU A 53 -13.12 9.54 -0.73
CA LEU A 53 -13.07 8.17 -1.24
C LEU A 53 -11.66 7.74 -1.70
N LEU A 54 -10.76 8.71 -1.94
CA LEU A 54 -9.39 8.50 -2.39
C LEU A 54 -8.37 8.96 -1.34
N ASP A 55 -8.78 9.16 -0.09
CA ASP A 55 -7.92 9.71 0.95
C ASP A 55 -7.42 8.63 1.90
N VAL A 56 -6.19 8.17 1.68
CA VAL A 56 -5.51 7.20 2.55
C VAL A 56 -5.03 7.79 3.89
N ALA A 57 -5.20 9.10 4.11
CA ALA A 57 -4.77 9.73 5.36
C ALA A 57 -5.53 9.17 6.58
N ALA A 58 -6.77 8.72 6.40
CA ALA A 58 -7.55 8.08 7.48
C ALA A 58 -6.89 6.77 7.93
N VAL A 59 -6.52 5.90 6.98
CA VAL A 59 -5.78 4.66 7.28
C VAL A 59 -4.41 4.97 7.87
N GLY A 60 -3.72 5.98 7.31
CA GLY A 60 -2.42 6.44 7.82
C GLY A 60 -2.48 6.86 9.28
N SER A 61 -3.52 7.58 9.71
CA SER A 61 -3.64 8.03 11.10
C SER A 61 -3.80 6.87 12.12
N GLU A 62 -4.40 5.76 11.71
CA GLU A 62 -4.56 4.58 12.56
C GLU A 62 -3.24 3.80 12.75
N ILE A 63 -2.36 3.79 11.74
CA ILE A 63 -1.12 3.01 11.73
C ILE A 63 0.15 3.82 12.05
N LEU A 64 0.10 5.17 11.98
CA LEU A 64 1.25 6.07 12.22
C LEU A 64 1.97 5.86 13.56
N ALA A 65 1.29 5.31 14.55
CA ALA A 65 1.90 5.05 15.87
C ALA A 65 2.84 3.83 15.88
N ALA A 66 2.77 2.95 14.86
CA ALA A 66 3.44 1.65 14.85
C ALA A 66 4.47 1.50 13.71
N VAL A 67 4.28 2.19 12.57
CA VAL A 67 5.12 2.02 11.37
C VAL A 67 5.38 3.35 10.66
N ASP A 68 6.53 3.45 10.00
CA ASP A 68 6.86 4.59 9.15
C ASP A 68 6.04 4.57 7.86
N ILE A 69 5.46 5.71 7.47
CA ILE A 69 4.68 5.83 6.24
C ILE A 69 5.42 6.70 5.24
N HIS A 70 5.65 6.14 4.06
CA HIS A 70 6.34 6.77 2.95
C HIS A 70 5.37 7.02 1.79
N LEU A 71 5.09 8.28 1.49
CA LEU A 71 4.27 8.67 0.35
C LEU A 71 5.15 8.95 -0.86
N PHE A 72 5.04 8.11 -1.88
CA PHE A 72 5.64 8.34 -3.19
C PHE A 72 4.61 9.00 -4.10
N THR A 73 4.89 10.24 -4.52
CA THR A 73 3.93 11.05 -5.27
C THR A 73 4.57 11.78 -6.44
N SER A 74 3.78 12.09 -7.46
CA SER A 74 4.18 12.96 -8.58
C SER A 74 4.16 14.44 -8.22
N ALA A 75 3.55 14.81 -7.08
CA ALA A 75 3.43 16.18 -6.61
C ALA A 75 4.79 16.84 -6.40
N ARG A 76 4.92 18.11 -6.85
CA ARG A 76 6.12 18.90 -6.60
C ARG A 76 6.22 19.44 -5.19
N LYS A 77 5.07 19.76 -4.59
CA LYS A 77 4.95 20.28 -3.23
C LYS A 77 3.73 19.60 -2.58
N GLN A 78 3.99 18.68 -1.68
CA GLN A 78 2.95 18.05 -0.88
C GLN A 78 3.41 18.02 0.57
N THR A 79 2.49 18.32 1.48
CA THR A 79 2.67 18.11 2.91
C THR A 79 1.64 17.12 3.39
N ALA A 80 2.08 16.11 4.12
CA ALA A 80 1.21 15.17 4.80
C ALA A 80 1.84 14.91 6.18
N PRO A 81 1.30 15.48 7.25
CA PRO A 81 1.85 15.30 8.59
C PRO A 81 1.98 13.82 8.93
N GLY A 82 3.14 13.42 9.45
CA GLY A 82 3.44 12.03 9.78
C GLY A 82 3.87 11.15 8.60
N PHE A 83 3.98 11.70 7.37
CA PHE A 83 4.45 10.96 6.20
C PHE A 83 5.83 11.42 5.76
N HIS A 84 6.70 10.48 5.41
CA HIS A 84 7.92 10.75 4.67
C HIS A 84 7.59 10.87 3.18
N ILE A 85 7.80 12.07 2.60
CA ILE A 85 7.37 12.36 1.23
C ILE A 85 8.52 12.16 0.27
N HIS A 86 8.30 11.36 -0.78
CA HIS A 86 9.23 11.07 -1.85
C HIS A 86 8.62 11.40 -3.21
N ARG A 87 9.48 11.87 -4.12
CA ARG A 87 9.06 12.09 -5.50
C ARG A 87 9.12 10.78 -6.29
N GLN A 88 8.06 10.47 -7.02
CA GLN A 88 8.09 9.39 -8.00
C GLN A 88 9.05 9.74 -9.15
N THR A 89 9.89 8.77 -9.53
CA THR A 89 10.84 8.88 -10.65
C THR A 89 10.67 7.69 -11.57
N GLY A 90 10.70 7.89 -12.88
CA GLY A 90 10.53 6.85 -13.90
C GLY A 90 9.64 7.34 -15.05
N ARG A 91 9.83 6.73 -16.22
CA ARG A 91 9.15 7.12 -17.47
C ARG A 91 7.68 6.71 -17.52
N ASP A 92 7.32 5.63 -16.85
CA ASP A 92 5.98 5.05 -16.83
C ASP A 92 5.62 4.57 -15.42
N PHE A 93 4.43 4.00 -15.25
CA PHE A 93 3.96 3.51 -13.95
C PHE A 93 4.85 2.41 -13.38
N ALA A 94 5.24 1.44 -14.21
CA ALA A 94 6.07 0.31 -13.78
C ALA A 94 7.42 0.79 -13.25
N ALA A 95 8.14 1.59 -14.05
CA ALA A 95 9.43 2.14 -13.65
C ALA A 95 9.32 3.03 -12.40
N ARG A 96 8.24 3.79 -12.24
CA ARG A 96 8.03 4.63 -11.04
C ARG A 96 7.78 3.78 -9.80
N LEU A 97 7.01 2.70 -9.90
CA LEU A 97 6.73 1.80 -8.79
C LEU A 97 7.98 1.01 -8.41
N GLU A 98 8.71 0.47 -9.39
CA GLU A 98 9.97 -0.23 -9.16
C GLU A 98 11.00 0.66 -8.46
N ASN A 99 11.17 1.91 -8.91
CA ASN A 99 12.07 2.87 -8.27
C ASN A 99 11.62 3.21 -6.82
N ALA A 100 10.32 3.27 -6.56
CA ALA A 100 9.80 3.48 -5.20
C ALA A 100 10.09 2.29 -4.29
N ILE A 101 9.92 1.06 -4.79
CA ILE A 101 10.24 -0.18 -4.09
C ILE A 101 11.75 -0.27 -3.79
N GLU A 102 12.58 0.03 -4.77
CA GLU A 102 14.03 0.04 -4.56
C GLU A 102 14.41 1.07 -3.50
N ARG A 103 13.88 2.30 -3.63
CA ARG A 103 14.18 3.39 -2.70
C ARG A 103 13.78 3.07 -1.26
N ILE A 104 12.63 2.46 -1.02
CA ILE A 104 12.22 2.11 0.34
C ILE A 104 13.08 0.98 0.92
N SER A 105 13.50 0.04 0.08
CA SER A 105 14.44 -1.02 0.47
C SER A 105 15.82 -0.46 0.85
N GLU A 106 16.34 0.52 0.10
CA GLU A 106 17.60 1.23 0.41
C GLU A 106 17.55 2.00 1.74
N LEU A 107 16.37 2.42 2.20
CA LEU A 107 16.19 3.06 3.51
C LEU A 107 16.32 2.06 4.67
N GLY A 108 16.52 0.78 4.38
CA GLY A 108 16.80 -0.27 5.36
C GLY A 108 15.56 -0.81 6.06
N TYR A 109 14.39 -0.75 5.42
CA TYR A 109 13.20 -1.46 5.89
C TYR A 109 13.26 -2.92 5.45
N ASP A 110 12.95 -3.83 6.38
CA ASP A 110 12.96 -5.28 6.16
C ASP A 110 11.67 -5.76 5.49
N GLU A 111 10.55 -5.17 5.92
CA GLU A 111 9.20 -5.51 5.48
C GLU A 111 8.46 -4.26 5.01
N VAL A 112 7.82 -4.35 3.86
CA VAL A 112 7.12 -3.25 3.21
C VAL A 112 5.72 -3.68 2.80
N VAL A 113 4.74 -2.83 3.12
CA VAL A 113 3.37 -2.94 2.58
C VAL A 113 3.15 -1.78 1.60
N ALA A 114 3.04 -2.10 0.31
CA ALA A 114 2.73 -1.13 -0.74
C ALA A 114 1.22 -1.07 -0.98
N ILE A 115 0.66 0.14 -0.99
CA ILE A 115 -0.76 0.41 -1.22
C ILE A 115 -0.96 1.56 -2.20
N GLY A 116 -2.08 1.52 -2.93
CA GLY A 116 -2.62 2.67 -3.66
C GLY A 116 -3.46 3.58 -2.76
N ARG A 117 -4.21 4.50 -3.38
CA ARG A 117 -5.17 5.35 -2.66
C ARG A 117 -6.63 5.09 -3.04
N ASP A 118 -6.87 4.21 -3.97
CA ASP A 118 -8.13 3.98 -4.66
C ASP A 118 -9.00 2.87 -4.03
N CYS A 119 -8.52 2.26 -2.94
CA CYS A 119 -9.27 1.26 -2.17
C CYS A 119 -9.83 1.86 -0.88
N PRO A 120 -11.04 2.46 -0.86
CA PRO A 120 -11.60 3.07 0.34
C PRO A 120 -11.94 2.07 1.44
N GLY A 121 -12.11 0.81 1.11
CA GLY A 121 -12.33 -0.27 2.07
C GLY A 121 -11.05 -0.81 2.74
N LEU A 122 -9.86 -0.26 2.43
CA LEU A 122 -8.61 -0.60 3.09
C LEU A 122 -8.64 -0.13 4.55
N ARG A 123 -8.24 -0.99 5.49
CA ARG A 123 -8.20 -0.71 6.93
C ARG A 123 -6.81 -1.02 7.51
N ALA A 124 -6.52 -0.44 8.67
CA ALA A 124 -5.28 -0.72 9.41
C ALA A 124 -5.08 -2.22 9.66
N ILE A 125 -6.14 -2.94 10.03
CA ILE A 125 -6.08 -4.39 10.27
C ILE A 125 -5.64 -5.21 9.04
N ASP A 126 -5.89 -4.73 7.81
CA ASP A 126 -5.40 -5.39 6.60
C ASP A 126 -3.87 -5.27 6.49
N ILE A 127 -3.32 -4.12 6.88
CA ILE A 127 -1.89 -3.84 6.89
C ILE A 127 -1.19 -4.62 8.00
N GLU A 128 -1.76 -4.61 9.20
CA GLU A 128 -1.26 -5.39 10.34
C GLU A 128 -1.21 -6.89 10.00
N ARG A 129 -2.28 -7.41 9.42
CA ARG A 129 -2.35 -8.80 8.96
C ARG A 129 -1.33 -9.08 7.87
N ALA A 130 -1.13 -8.15 6.92
CA ALA A 130 -0.12 -8.32 5.88
C ALA A 130 1.28 -8.47 6.47
N PHE A 131 1.67 -7.65 7.45
CA PHE A 131 2.95 -7.82 8.14
C PHE A 131 3.04 -9.15 8.91
N ALA A 132 1.99 -9.54 9.61
CA ALA A 132 1.98 -10.80 10.36
C ALA A 132 2.18 -12.01 9.46
N GLU A 133 1.55 -12.05 8.29
CA GLU A 133 1.65 -13.16 7.34
C GLU A 133 3.03 -13.22 6.63
N LEU A 134 3.77 -12.09 6.54
CA LEU A 134 5.15 -12.09 6.02
C LEU A 134 6.13 -12.90 6.88
N ALA A 135 5.79 -13.22 8.13
CA ALA A 135 6.59 -14.13 8.94
C ALA A 135 6.78 -15.51 8.28
N THR A 136 5.79 -15.97 7.51
CA THR A 136 5.78 -17.31 6.90
C THR A 136 5.67 -17.30 5.38
N LYS A 137 5.29 -16.17 4.77
CA LYS A 137 5.07 -16.02 3.33
C LYS A 137 6.09 -15.07 2.71
N LYS A 138 6.34 -15.25 1.41
CA LYS A 138 7.20 -14.33 0.65
C LYS A 138 6.45 -13.07 0.25
N LEU A 139 5.18 -13.23 -0.14
CA LEU A 139 4.29 -12.15 -0.51
C LEU A 139 2.94 -12.27 0.21
N VAL A 140 2.35 -11.13 0.50
CA VAL A 140 0.93 -11.03 0.87
C VAL A 140 0.27 -10.10 -0.14
N LEU A 141 -0.81 -10.56 -0.75
CA LEU A 141 -1.51 -9.80 -1.78
C LEU A 141 -2.95 -9.51 -1.32
N GLY A 142 -3.37 -8.28 -1.46
CA GLY A 142 -4.76 -7.86 -1.36
C GLY A 142 -5.35 -7.73 -2.76
N PRO A 143 -6.06 -8.75 -3.28
CA PRO A 143 -6.61 -8.70 -4.62
C PRO A 143 -7.72 -7.66 -4.74
N ASP A 144 -7.78 -6.94 -5.85
CA ASP A 144 -8.98 -6.20 -6.24
C ASP A 144 -9.99 -7.10 -6.97
N HIS A 145 -11.19 -6.60 -7.15
CA HIS A 145 -12.29 -7.32 -7.82
C HIS A 145 -12.08 -7.53 -9.33
N ARG A 146 -11.02 -6.98 -9.92
CA ARG A 146 -10.69 -7.08 -11.36
C ARG A 146 -9.45 -7.90 -11.63
N GLY A 147 -8.71 -8.31 -10.58
CA GLY A 147 -7.49 -9.12 -10.69
C GLY A 147 -6.19 -8.33 -10.54
N GLY A 148 -6.26 -7.04 -10.21
CA GLY A 148 -5.15 -6.24 -9.71
C GLY A 148 -4.91 -6.46 -8.21
N CYS A 149 -4.11 -5.60 -7.60
CA CYS A 149 -3.83 -5.63 -6.17
C CYS A 149 -3.99 -4.25 -5.55
N TYR A 150 -4.87 -4.12 -4.54
CA TYR A 150 -4.95 -2.91 -3.72
C TYR A 150 -3.84 -2.84 -2.66
N LEU A 151 -3.23 -3.99 -2.33
CA LEU A 151 -2.15 -4.12 -1.37
C LEU A 151 -1.16 -5.19 -1.82
N ILE A 152 0.14 -4.90 -1.68
CA ILE A 152 1.23 -5.85 -1.90
C ILE A 152 2.20 -5.73 -0.74
N ALA A 153 2.33 -6.78 0.06
CA ALA A 153 3.34 -6.83 1.11
C ALA A 153 4.46 -7.80 0.74
N PHE A 154 5.69 -7.42 1.04
CA PHE A 154 6.89 -8.17 0.70
C PHE A 154 8.03 -7.86 1.68
N ARG A 155 8.98 -8.78 1.80
CA ARG A 155 10.28 -8.49 2.42
C ARG A 155 11.19 -7.84 1.39
N SER A 156 12.01 -6.88 1.79
CA SER A 156 12.95 -6.21 0.89
C SER A 156 13.90 -7.18 0.18
N ALA A 157 14.21 -8.31 0.79
CA ALA A 157 14.96 -9.40 0.15
C ALA A 157 14.22 -10.05 -1.03
N GLU A 158 12.90 -9.98 -1.07
CA GLU A 158 12.03 -10.58 -2.09
C GLU A 158 11.56 -9.56 -3.16
N ARG A 159 12.04 -8.31 -3.13
CA ARG A 159 11.61 -7.24 -4.03
C ARG A 159 11.76 -7.57 -5.52
N GLU A 160 12.70 -8.44 -5.87
CA GLU A 160 12.91 -8.90 -7.25
C GLU A 160 11.69 -9.62 -7.84
N LEU A 161 10.82 -10.20 -7.00
CA LEU A 161 9.56 -10.81 -7.45
C LEU A 161 8.60 -9.79 -8.08
N LEU A 162 8.76 -8.51 -7.74
CA LEU A 162 7.91 -7.41 -8.22
C LEU A 162 8.44 -6.79 -9.52
N ARG A 163 9.71 -7.05 -9.90
CA ARG A 163 10.33 -6.47 -11.08
C ARG A 163 9.73 -7.04 -12.37
N GLY A 164 9.45 -6.15 -13.34
CA GLY A 164 8.91 -6.54 -14.64
C GLY A 164 7.50 -7.15 -14.58
N VAL A 165 6.72 -6.87 -13.55
CA VAL A 165 5.29 -7.15 -13.52
C VAL A 165 4.57 -6.21 -14.50
N ARG A 166 3.68 -6.76 -15.28
CA ARG A 166 2.83 -5.97 -16.20
C ARG A 166 1.68 -5.35 -15.43
N TRP A 167 1.97 -4.23 -14.79
CA TRP A 167 1.02 -3.50 -13.94
C TRP A 167 -0.17 -2.93 -14.71
N LYS A 168 -1.29 -2.73 -14.03
CA LYS A 168 -2.54 -2.12 -14.57
C LYS A 168 -3.19 -2.88 -15.72
N GLN A 169 -3.00 -4.19 -15.76
CA GLN A 169 -3.63 -5.07 -16.74
C GLN A 169 -4.65 -6.02 -16.12
N ASN A 170 -5.00 -5.81 -14.85
CA ASN A 170 -5.90 -6.69 -14.08
C ASN A 170 -5.40 -8.16 -14.03
N THR A 171 -4.09 -8.36 -14.11
CA THR A 171 -3.42 -9.66 -14.02
C THR A 171 -2.31 -9.64 -13.00
N ASP A 172 -2.14 -8.54 -12.27
CA ASP A 172 -1.03 -8.29 -11.37
C ASP A 172 -0.98 -9.35 -10.28
N CYS A 173 -2.13 -9.67 -9.67
CA CYS A 173 -2.25 -10.68 -8.64
C CYS A 173 -1.86 -12.08 -9.16
N ALA A 174 -2.32 -12.47 -10.35
CA ALA A 174 -1.97 -13.76 -10.96
C ALA A 174 -0.47 -13.85 -11.26
N GLN A 175 0.10 -12.81 -11.90
CA GLN A 175 1.53 -12.77 -12.23
C GLN A 175 2.41 -12.93 -10.98
N LEU A 176 2.06 -12.26 -9.87
CA LEU A 176 2.83 -12.33 -8.63
C LEU A 176 2.72 -13.71 -7.97
N ARG A 177 1.54 -14.32 -8.00
CA ARG A 177 1.34 -15.69 -7.49
C ARG A 177 2.17 -16.70 -8.27
N ASP A 178 2.12 -16.62 -9.60
CA ASP A 178 2.87 -17.55 -10.48
C ASP A 178 4.38 -17.45 -10.25
N ARG A 179 4.91 -16.24 -10.04
CA ARG A 179 6.34 -16.03 -9.76
C ARG A 179 6.78 -16.54 -8.40
N CYS A 180 5.90 -16.45 -7.42
CA CYS A 180 6.22 -16.80 -6.04
C CYS A 180 6.17 -18.30 -5.77
N GLY A 181 5.35 -19.03 -6.53
CA GLY A 181 5.08 -20.45 -6.35
C GLY A 181 4.02 -20.74 -5.28
N ASP A 182 3.52 -21.96 -5.36
CA ASP A 182 2.44 -22.43 -4.49
C ASP A 182 2.80 -22.36 -3.01
N GLY A 183 1.85 -21.93 -2.20
CA GLY A 183 1.99 -21.85 -0.74
C GLY A 183 2.87 -20.72 -0.22
N GLN A 184 3.54 -19.94 -1.09
CA GLN A 184 4.41 -18.82 -0.70
C GLN A 184 3.71 -17.48 -0.68
N VAL A 185 2.44 -17.41 -1.11
CA VAL A 185 1.61 -16.22 -1.14
C VAL A 185 0.44 -16.38 -0.18
N PHE A 186 0.15 -15.35 0.60
CA PHE A 186 -1.10 -15.23 1.34
C PHE A 186 -2.02 -14.23 0.62
N LEU A 187 -3.30 -14.54 0.54
CA LEU A 187 -4.30 -13.65 -0.05
C LEU A 187 -5.19 -13.05 1.03
N LEU A 188 -5.23 -11.74 1.09
CA LEU A 188 -6.21 -10.99 1.86
C LEU A 188 -7.58 -11.04 1.18
N PRO A 189 -8.66 -10.67 1.88
CA PRO A 189 -9.99 -10.56 1.27
C PRO A 189 -9.99 -9.62 0.06
N VAL A 190 -10.78 -9.97 -0.96
CA VAL A 190 -10.97 -9.14 -2.14
C VAL A 190 -11.65 -7.83 -1.76
N LYS A 191 -11.15 -6.71 -2.28
CA LYS A 191 -11.75 -5.38 -2.09
C LYS A 191 -12.01 -4.69 -3.43
N HIS A 192 -12.63 -3.52 -3.38
CA HIS A 192 -13.00 -2.74 -4.55
C HIS A 192 -12.12 -1.50 -4.67
N ASP A 193 -11.38 -1.41 -5.77
CA ASP A 193 -10.71 -0.17 -6.17
C ASP A 193 -11.67 0.72 -6.95
N LEU A 194 -11.59 2.02 -6.71
CA LEU A 194 -12.47 3.01 -7.32
C LEU A 194 -11.78 3.70 -8.51
N ASP A 195 -11.81 3.07 -9.68
CA ASP A 195 -11.27 3.66 -10.91
C ASP A 195 -12.33 4.39 -11.75
N SER A 196 -13.59 4.08 -11.54
CA SER A 196 -14.71 4.60 -12.33
C SER A 196 -15.96 4.80 -11.49
N TRP A 197 -16.95 5.50 -12.05
CA TRP A 197 -18.28 5.61 -11.44
C TRP A 197 -19.02 4.27 -11.33
N ALA A 198 -18.68 3.30 -12.18
CA ALA A 198 -19.22 1.94 -12.05
C ALA A 198 -18.75 1.28 -10.77
N ASP A 199 -17.46 1.44 -10.43
CA ASP A 199 -16.90 0.92 -9.17
C ASP A 199 -17.50 1.61 -7.96
N VAL A 200 -17.70 2.94 -8.03
CA VAL A 200 -18.39 3.70 -6.96
C VAL A 200 -19.79 3.16 -6.73
N ARG A 201 -20.53 2.78 -7.79
CA ARG A 201 -21.88 2.18 -7.64
C ARG A 201 -21.86 0.83 -6.96
N ILE A 202 -20.85 0.00 -7.24
CA ILE A 202 -20.70 -1.31 -6.60
C ILE A 202 -20.33 -1.11 -5.14
N PHE A 203 -19.32 -0.28 -4.85
CA PHE A 203 -18.87 0.03 -3.51
C PHE A 203 -19.98 0.62 -2.63
N ALA A 204 -20.81 1.48 -3.20
CA ALA A 204 -21.94 2.13 -2.50
C ALA A 204 -23.02 1.16 -2.02
N ARG A 205 -23.02 -0.11 -2.48
CA ARG A 205 -23.95 -1.17 -2.02
C ARG A 205 -23.42 -1.94 -0.82
N GLY A 206 -22.16 -1.73 -0.45
CA GLY A 206 -21.53 -2.39 0.69
C GLY A 206 -21.88 -1.72 2.03
N ASP A 207 -21.44 -2.35 3.11
CA ASP A 207 -21.67 -1.89 4.48
C ASP A 207 -20.58 -0.95 5.01
N ASP A 208 -19.62 -0.57 4.17
CA ASP A 208 -18.55 0.34 4.55
C ASP A 208 -19.11 1.72 4.89
N PRO A 209 -18.63 2.41 5.94
CA PRO A 209 -19.06 3.77 6.28
C PRO A 209 -18.93 4.76 5.11
N LEU A 210 -17.92 4.60 4.25
CA LEU A 210 -17.73 5.41 3.05
C LEU A 210 -18.71 5.04 1.91
N ALA A 211 -19.36 3.87 1.97
CA ALA A 211 -20.39 3.50 1.00
C ALA A 211 -21.57 4.47 1.03
N ARG A 212 -21.95 4.98 2.21
CA ARG A 212 -22.99 6.01 2.34
C ARG A 212 -22.59 7.32 1.65
N LEU A 213 -21.32 7.71 1.76
CA LEU A 213 -20.79 8.86 1.02
C LEU A 213 -20.83 8.59 -0.48
N ALA A 214 -20.45 7.40 -0.94
CA ALA A 214 -20.52 7.04 -2.34
C ALA A 214 -21.96 7.12 -2.88
N LEU A 215 -22.95 6.60 -2.15
CA LEU A 215 -24.38 6.73 -2.48
C LEU A 215 -24.80 8.20 -2.61
N PHE A 216 -24.38 9.03 -1.68
CA PHE A 216 -24.72 10.44 -1.68
C PHE A 216 -24.11 11.18 -2.88
N LEU A 217 -22.84 10.89 -3.21
CA LEU A 217 -22.17 11.44 -4.40
C LEU A 217 -22.87 11.01 -5.69
N LEU A 218 -23.28 9.74 -5.78
CA LEU A 218 -24.04 9.24 -6.91
C LEU A 218 -25.38 9.99 -7.03
N ALA A 219 -26.13 10.10 -5.94
CA ALA A 219 -27.39 10.85 -5.95
C ALA A 219 -27.20 12.30 -6.38
N ALA A 220 -26.13 12.98 -5.91
CA ALA A 220 -25.81 14.35 -6.28
C ALA A 220 -25.52 14.51 -7.78
N ILE A 221 -24.86 13.52 -8.40
CA ILE A 221 -24.54 13.55 -9.83
C ILE A 221 -25.79 13.31 -10.71
N TYR A 222 -26.66 12.42 -10.28
CA TYR A 222 -27.87 12.09 -11.00
C TYR A 222 -29.02 13.10 -10.78
N ALA A 223 -29.03 13.82 -9.65
CA ALA A 223 -30.09 14.77 -9.31
C ALA A 223 -29.89 16.16 -9.93
N ALA A 224 -28.72 16.46 -10.55
CA ALA A 224 -28.29 17.81 -10.96
C ALA A 224 -29.18 18.96 -10.45
N PRO A 225 -28.76 19.93 -9.73
CA PRO A 225 -27.86 21.01 -10.06
C PRO A 225 -26.94 21.50 -8.92
N THR A 226 -26.05 22.38 -9.24
CA THR A 226 -24.91 23.00 -8.55
C THR A 226 -25.01 23.26 -7.04
N ARG A 227 -26.17 23.29 -6.43
CA ARG A 227 -26.37 23.55 -4.98
C ARG A 227 -26.12 22.35 -4.08
N LEU A 228 -26.29 21.12 -4.59
CA LEU A 228 -26.12 19.90 -3.80
C LEU A 228 -24.66 19.59 -3.49
N VAL A 229 -23.74 19.95 -4.39
CA VAL A 229 -22.30 19.70 -4.22
C VAL A 229 -21.73 20.39 -2.97
N HIS A 230 -22.23 21.56 -2.62
CA HIS A 230 -21.79 22.31 -1.43
C HIS A 230 -22.26 21.63 -0.13
N PHE A 231 -23.47 21.09 -0.13
CA PHE A 231 -24.05 20.38 1.01
C PHE A 231 -23.32 19.05 1.29
N VAL A 232 -22.89 18.33 0.23
CA VAL A 232 -22.09 17.09 0.32
C VAL A 232 -20.76 17.34 1.01
N SER A 233 -20.05 18.40 0.63
CA SER A 233 -18.76 18.75 1.22
C SER A 233 -18.86 18.99 2.73
N MET A 234 -19.92 19.68 3.17
CA MET A 234 -20.17 19.95 4.60
C MET A 234 -20.58 18.69 5.37
N ALA A 235 -21.38 17.81 4.79
CA ALA A 235 -21.79 16.56 5.43
C ALA A 235 -20.60 15.62 5.66
N CYS A 236 -19.67 15.54 4.68
CA CYS A 236 -18.44 14.76 4.78
C CYS A 236 -17.52 15.27 5.90
N GLN A 237 -17.36 16.59 6.03
CA GLN A 237 -16.58 17.18 7.12
C GLN A 237 -17.17 16.87 8.50
N ARG A 238 -18.50 16.92 8.64
CA ARG A 238 -19.18 16.60 9.90
C ARG A 238 -19.08 15.12 10.29
N MET A 239 -19.08 14.18 9.32
CA MET A 239 -18.90 12.76 9.61
C MET A 239 -17.46 12.48 10.09
N ARG A 240 -16.44 13.11 9.50
CA ARG A 240 -15.04 12.97 9.95
C ARG A 240 -14.83 13.48 11.37
N VAL A 241 -15.42 14.61 11.73
CA VAL A 241 -15.33 15.17 13.09
C VAL A 241 -15.95 14.20 14.11
N ARG A 242 -17.04 13.52 13.77
CA ARG A 242 -17.65 12.52 14.67
C ARG A 242 -16.81 11.25 14.85
N GLN A 243 -16.07 10.81 13.85
CA GLN A 243 -15.17 9.66 13.97
C GLN A 243 -13.89 9.96 14.76
N GLN A 244 -13.52 11.24 14.89
CA GLN A 244 -12.37 11.70 15.69
C GLN A 244 -12.71 12.06 17.14
N MET A 245 -14.00 12.04 17.52
CA MET A 245 -14.38 12.28 18.90
C MET A 245 -14.19 11.01 19.74
N PRO A 246 -13.49 11.11 20.89
CA PRO A 246 -13.42 10.00 21.83
C PRO A 246 -14.83 9.59 22.28
N PRO A 247 -15.06 8.32 22.62
CA PRO A 247 -16.35 7.88 23.14
C PRO A 247 -16.71 8.70 24.40
N PRO A 248 -18.01 9.01 24.59
CA PRO A 248 -18.43 9.75 25.77
C PRO A 248 -18.00 8.98 27.03
N ALA A 249 -17.29 9.68 27.92
CA ALA A 249 -16.97 9.12 29.24
C ALA A 249 -18.29 8.82 29.96
N PHE A 250 -18.58 7.55 30.16
CA PHE A 250 -19.66 7.16 31.06
C PHE A 250 -19.21 7.56 32.48
N ALA A 251 -19.85 8.58 33.03
CA ALA A 251 -19.72 8.91 34.44
C ALA A 251 -20.26 7.72 35.26
N ALA A 252 -19.38 7.23 36.15
CA ALA A 252 -19.74 6.25 37.15
C ALA A 252 -20.61 6.85 38.25
#